data_1dd48376b14b30cac7b0ae9118ca57cc
#
_entry.id   1dd48376b14b30cac7b0ae9118ca57cc
#
_cell.length_a   1.000
_cell.length_b   1.000
_cell.length_c   1.000
_cell.angle_alpha   90.00
_cell.angle_beta   90.00
_cell.angle_gamma   90.00
#
_symmetry.space_group_name_H-M   'P 1'
#
loop_
_entity.id
_entity.type
_entity.pdbx_description
1 polymer ?
#
loop_
_entity_poly.entity_id
_entity_poly.type
_entity_poly.pdbx_seq_one_letter_code
_entity_poly.pdbx_strand_id
1 'polypeptide(L)'
;MHVIIAGGGIGGLTAALCLHRAGIEVTVYEQAREMRALGLGINVQAGAVRVLSALGLEPALSARAIETRELIYMNRHGQEIWRDPRGRFADLPWPQFSIHRGELQLVLLQAVVERLGKDRVRTGSRLLSFTQDADNVQARFVDANDNPVETVTADILIGADGIHSTVRGNFHPNEGPPKWNGVIMWRGITLAKPFLSGASMVWAGHSSQKFVCYPIGPNQLNWICDLKVNDPTMLKREDWNRPGNLADFLPRYEDWRFPFLNVPEIIRGASAIHEFPMVDRDPLPAWSHGRVSLLGDAAHPMYPIGSNGASQSIFDAESLAEELKQSDPVAALKRYEQRRLPSTARIIESNRRQGIDVMMDIVEQRAPDGFTDLEKILPQAELDSIVADYKRLALQDKESLLRLAAMPAS
;
A
#
# COMPACT_ATOMS: atom_id res chain seq x y z
N MET A 1 8.47 28.48 -2.98
CA MET A 1 8.46 27.45 -1.91
C MET A 1 9.15 26.21 -2.46
N HIS A 2 10.14 25.71 -1.73
CA HIS A 2 10.89 24.49 -2.03
C HIS A 2 10.57 23.41 -1.00
N VAL A 3 10.17 22.23 -1.46
CA VAL A 3 9.84 21.06 -0.62
C VAL A 3 10.87 19.97 -0.83
N ILE A 4 11.44 19.47 0.27
CA ILE A 4 12.29 18.27 0.27
C ILE A 4 11.40 17.07 0.65
N ILE A 5 11.51 15.98 -0.11
CA ILE A 5 10.87 14.70 0.20
C ILE A 5 11.95 13.67 0.51
N ALA A 6 11.98 13.15 1.72
CA ALA A 6 12.82 12.02 2.11
C ALA A 6 12.08 10.71 1.81
N GLY A 7 12.54 9.98 0.79
CA GLY A 7 11.99 8.71 0.32
C GLY A 7 11.39 8.78 -1.09
N GLY A 8 11.96 7.98 -2.00
CA GLY A 8 11.53 7.82 -3.41
C GLY A 8 10.56 6.63 -3.61
N GLY A 9 9.75 6.29 -2.60
CA GLY A 9 8.68 5.31 -2.70
C GLY A 9 7.49 5.82 -3.50
N ILE A 10 6.42 4.98 -3.60
CA ILE A 10 5.18 5.33 -4.33
C ILE A 10 4.61 6.65 -3.82
N GLY A 11 4.51 6.83 -2.48
CA GLY A 11 3.98 8.06 -1.88
C GLY A 11 4.84 9.29 -2.20
N GLY A 12 6.17 9.20 -2.00
CA GLY A 12 7.09 10.32 -2.20
C GLY A 12 7.17 10.77 -3.67
N LEU A 13 7.24 9.83 -4.62
CA LEU A 13 7.23 10.16 -6.05
C LEU A 13 5.87 10.73 -6.50
N THR A 14 4.76 10.20 -5.97
CA THR A 14 3.43 10.77 -6.26
C THR A 14 3.30 12.17 -5.68
N ALA A 15 3.80 12.41 -4.46
CA ALA A 15 3.82 13.73 -3.85
C ALA A 15 4.65 14.72 -4.68
N ALA A 16 5.80 14.30 -5.19
CA ALA A 16 6.61 15.15 -6.08
C ALA A 16 5.85 15.57 -7.33
N LEU A 17 5.11 14.65 -7.96
CA LEU A 17 4.30 14.96 -9.15
C LEU A 17 3.10 15.86 -8.82
N CYS A 18 2.41 15.63 -7.70
CA CYS A 18 1.29 16.45 -7.28
C CYS A 18 1.74 17.88 -6.93
N LEU A 19 2.83 18.03 -6.19
CA LEU A 19 3.40 19.33 -5.83
C LEU A 19 3.91 20.09 -7.06
N HIS A 20 4.59 19.40 -7.97
CA HIS A 20 5.02 20.00 -9.23
C HIS A 20 3.82 20.53 -10.04
N ARG A 21 2.74 19.77 -10.14
CA ARG A 21 1.49 20.22 -10.80
C ARG A 21 0.89 21.44 -10.10
N ALA A 22 1.08 21.58 -8.80
CA ALA A 22 0.67 22.76 -8.02
C ALA A 22 1.63 23.97 -8.16
N GLY A 23 2.70 23.85 -8.98
CA GLY A 23 3.69 24.92 -9.16
C GLY A 23 4.72 25.03 -8.03
N ILE A 24 4.85 23.99 -7.21
CA ILE A 24 5.76 23.94 -6.06
C ILE A 24 7.04 23.24 -6.46
N GLU A 25 8.19 23.84 -6.12
CA GLU A 25 9.50 23.26 -6.37
C GLU A 25 9.77 22.08 -5.42
N VAL A 26 10.24 20.94 -5.96
CA VAL A 26 10.43 19.70 -5.19
C VAL A 26 11.77 19.06 -5.50
N THR A 27 12.39 18.47 -4.47
CA THR A 27 13.55 17.57 -4.61
C THR A 27 13.29 16.32 -3.78
N VAL A 28 13.42 15.14 -4.40
CA VAL A 28 13.26 13.83 -3.76
C VAL A 28 14.63 13.24 -3.43
N TYR A 29 14.81 12.78 -2.21
CA TYR A 29 16.02 12.09 -1.73
C TYR A 29 15.70 10.64 -1.43
N GLU A 30 16.40 9.71 -2.10
CA GLU A 30 16.20 8.27 -1.99
C GLU A 30 17.48 7.58 -1.54
N GLN A 31 17.38 6.71 -0.53
CA GLN A 31 18.53 6.00 0.03
C GLN A 31 19.15 4.97 -0.93
N ALA A 32 18.34 4.33 -1.78
CA ALA A 32 18.83 3.40 -2.78
C ALA A 32 19.70 4.14 -3.81
N ARG A 33 20.86 3.58 -4.15
CA ARG A 33 21.74 4.13 -5.19
C ARG A 33 21.10 4.07 -6.57
N GLU A 34 20.28 3.05 -6.79
CA GLU A 34 19.54 2.82 -8.03
C GLU A 34 18.15 2.31 -7.72
N MET A 35 17.15 2.91 -8.31
CA MET A 35 15.76 2.48 -8.20
C MET A 35 15.48 1.45 -9.30
N ARG A 36 15.22 0.21 -8.90
CA ARG A 36 14.96 -0.94 -9.78
C ARG A 36 13.55 -1.45 -9.56
N ALA A 37 13.03 -2.19 -10.55
CA ALA A 37 11.76 -2.89 -10.42
C ALA A 37 11.87 -4.06 -9.42
N LEU A 38 12.00 -3.74 -8.14
CA LEU A 38 12.07 -4.72 -7.05
C LEU A 38 10.71 -4.84 -6.37
N GLY A 39 10.47 -6.02 -5.82
CA GLY A 39 9.29 -6.32 -5.02
C GLY A 39 8.35 -7.31 -5.69
N LEU A 40 7.11 -7.28 -5.29
CA LEU A 40 6.06 -8.24 -5.61
C LEU A 40 4.82 -7.49 -6.13
N GLY A 41 3.72 -8.21 -6.34
CA GLY A 41 2.48 -7.59 -6.77
C GLY A 41 1.89 -6.62 -5.74
N ILE A 42 1.24 -5.60 -6.24
CA ILE A 42 0.47 -4.62 -5.47
C ILE A 42 -0.82 -4.29 -6.20
N ASN A 43 -1.84 -3.86 -5.44
CA ASN A 43 -3.09 -3.38 -6.00
C ASN A 43 -3.21 -1.88 -5.79
N VAL A 44 -3.61 -1.16 -6.82
CA VAL A 44 -3.89 0.27 -6.80
C VAL A 44 -5.39 0.46 -7.01
N GLN A 45 -6.08 0.87 -5.95
CA GLN A 45 -7.54 1.05 -5.93
C GLN A 45 -7.99 2.14 -6.91
N ALA A 46 -9.20 2.04 -7.44
CA ALA A 46 -9.73 2.97 -8.44
C ALA A 46 -9.66 4.45 -8.00
N GLY A 47 -9.88 4.73 -6.72
CA GLY A 47 -9.73 6.08 -6.18
C GLY A 47 -8.31 6.63 -6.26
N ALA A 48 -7.30 5.79 -6.03
CA ALA A 48 -5.91 6.17 -6.18
C ALA A 48 -5.52 6.28 -7.67
N VAL A 49 -6.06 5.40 -8.52
CA VAL A 49 -5.88 5.53 -9.98
C VAL A 49 -6.47 6.84 -10.49
N ARG A 50 -7.57 7.34 -9.93
CA ARG A 50 -8.10 8.69 -10.23
C ARG A 50 -7.01 9.77 -10.10
N VAL A 51 -6.26 9.75 -9.01
CA VAL A 51 -5.15 10.71 -8.80
C VAL A 51 -4.06 10.53 -9.86
N LEU A 52 -3.66 9.28 -10.12
CA LEU A 52 -2.63 8.97 -11.12
C LEU A 52 -3.08 9.31 -12.54
N SER A 53 -4.38 9.12 -12.87
CA SER A 53 -4.97 9.53 -14.15
C SER A 53 -4.97 11.06 -14.31
N ALA A 54 -5.29 11.80 -13.23
CA ALA A 54 -5.19 13.26 -13.24
C ALA A 54 -3.74 13.76 -13.41
N LEU A 55 -2.76 12.93 -13.07
CA LEU A 55 -1.34 13.16 -13.39
C LEU A 55 -0.95 12.65 -14.81
N GLY A 56 -1.90 12.14 -15.61
CA GLY A 56 -1.64 11.64 -16.96
C GLY A 56 -0.89 10.31 -17.02
N LEU A 57 -0.89 9.51 -15.95
CA LEU A 57 -0.11 8.28 -15.84
C LEU A 57 -0.89 7.01 -16.23
N GLU A 58 -2.21 7.09 -16.39
CA GLU A 58 -3.05 5.92 -16.67
C GLU A 58 -2.60 5.12 -17.91
N PRO A 59 -2.24 5.73 -19.05
CA PRO A 59 -1.78 4.96 -20.22
C PRO A 59 -0.49 4.15 -19.93
N ALA A 60 0.46 4.74 -19.20
CA ALA A 60 1.71 4.07 -18.83
C ALA A 60 1.50 2.92 -17.85
N LEU A 61 0.52 3.05 -16.95
CA LEU A 61 0.11 2.01 -16.02
C LEU A 61 -0.64 0.89 -16.73
N SER A 62 -1.61 1.21 -17.57
CA SER A 62 -2.38 0.24 -18.34
C SER A 62 -1.52 -0.65 -19.25
N ALA A 63 -0.40 -0.13 -19.73
CA ALA A 63 0.56 -0.90 -20.53
C ALA A 63 1.37 -1.94 -19.71
N ARG A 64 1.36 -1.85 -18.38
CA ARG A 64 2.18 -2.68 -17.46
C ARG A 64 1.38 -3.44 -16.42
N ALA A 65 0.11 -3.10 -16.24
CA ALA A 65 -0.75 -3.66 -15.20
C ALA A 65 -1.85 -4.53 -15.79
N ILE A 66 -2.48 -5.31 -14.94
CA ILE A 66 -3.76 -5.92 -15.23
C ILE A 66 -4.87 -5.02 -14.67
N GLU A 67 -5.82 -4.62 -15.53
CA GLU A 67 -7.04 -3.99 -15.07
C GLU A 67 -7.88 -5.04 -14.34
N THR A 68 -7.93 -4.92 -13.01
CA THR A 68 -8.60 -5.89 -12.14
C THR A 68 -10.10 -5.83 -12.37
N ARG A 69 -10.68 -6.97 -12.73
CA ARG A 69 -12.13 -7.09 -12.98
C ARG A 69 -12.92 -7.29 -11.70
N GLU A 70 -12.42 -8.15 -10.82
CA GLU A 70 -13.14 -8.60 -9.63
C GLU A 70 -12.20 -9.11 -8.55
N LEU A 71 -12.63 -9.07 -7.31
CA LEU A 71 -12.04 -9.76 -6.18
C LEU A 71 -13.06 -10.78 -5.65
N ILE A 72 -12.63 -12.02 -5.50
CA ILE A 72 -13.46 -13.14 -5.04
C ILE A 72 -12.94 -13.58 -3.68
N TYR A 73 -13.79 -13.49 -2.66
CA TYR A 73 -13.55 -14.03 -1.34
C TYR A 73 -14.07 -15.44 -1.26
N MET A 74 -13.26 -16.36 -0.76
CA MET A 74 -13.58 -17.78 -0.67
C MET A 74 -13.22 -18.34 0.70
N ASN A 75 -13.87 -19.42 1.10
CA ASN A 75 -13.39 -20.22 2.20
C ASN A 75 -12.18 -21.08 1.78
N ARG A 76 -11.58 -21.81 2.72
CA ARG A 76 -10.40 -22.69 2.46
C ARG A 76 -10.69 -23.86 1.50
N HIS A 77 -11.96 -24.17 1.26
CA HIS A 77 -12.40 -25.22 0.33
C HIS A 77 -12.64 -24.69 -1.09
N GLY A 78 -12.43 -23.38 -1.33
CA GLY A 78 -12.66 -22.75 -2.62
C GLY A 78 -14.12 -22.43 -2.93
N GLN A 79 -14.99 -22.42 -1.92
CA GLN A 79 -16.38 -22.00 -2.07
C GLN A 79 -16.48 -20.47 -1.96
N GLU A 80 -17.16 -19.85 -2.92
CA GLU A 80 -17.32 -18.42 -3.00
C GLU A 80 -18.21 -17.89 -1.85
N ILE A 81 -17.68 -16.90 -1.11
CA ILE A 81 -18.40 -16.15 -0.09
C ILE A 81 -18.96 -14.87 -0.67
N TRP A 82 -18.11 -14.16 -1.43
CA TRP A 82 -18.50 -12.89 -2.02
C TRP A 82 -17.63 -12.56 -3.22
N ARG A 83 -18.27 -11.92 -4.20
CA ARG A 83 -17.59 -11.43 -5.41
C ARG A 83 -17.81 -9.92 -5.54
N ASP A 84 -16.71 -9.20 -5.60
CA ASP A 84 -16.70 -7.74 -5.68
C ASP A 84 -16.16 -7.25 -7.03
N PRO A 85 -16.99 -6.68 -7.90
CA PRO A 85 -16.51 -6.03 -9.10
C PRO A 85 -15.60 -4.85 -8.77
N ARG A 86 -14.57 -4.61 -9.58
CA ARG A 86 -13.54 -3.61 -9.32
C ARG A 86 -13.42 -2.59 -10.44
N GLY A 87 -13.02 -1.37 -10.06
CA GLY A 87 -12.75 -0.31 -11.01
C GLY A 87 -13.92 -0.06 -11.97
N ARG A 88 -13.63 -0.07 -13.27
CA ARG A 88 -14.65 0.13 -14.33
C ARG A 88 -15.72 -0.96 -14.34
N PHE A 89 -15.41 -2.15 -13.89
CA PHE A 89 -16.39 -3.24 -13.76
C PHE A 89 -17.35 -3.06 -12.57
N ALA A 90 -17.08 -2.09 -11.68
CA ALA A 90 -17.99 -1.60 -10.65
C ALA A 90 -18.63 -0.25 -11.03
N ASP A 91 -18.70 0.07 -12.34
CA ASP A 91 -19.19 1.33 -12.88
C ASP A 91 -18.47 2.58 -12.34
N LEU A 92 -17.19 2.47 -12.03
CA LEU A 92 -16.34 3.61 -11.72
C LEU A 92 -15.66 4.14 -12.99
N PRO A 93 -15.38 5.44 -13.09
CA PRO A 93 -14.68 6.01 -14.27
C PRO A 93 -13.22 5.51 -14.38
N TRP A 94 -12.63 5.06 -13.30
CA TRP A 94 -11.23 4.64 -13.23
C TRP A 94 -11.09 3.15 -13.01
N PRO A 95 -10.05 2.51 -13.62
CA PRO A 95 -9.74 1.11 -13.34
C PRO A 95 -9.19 0.93 -11.93
N GLN A 96 -9.21 -0.30 -11.44
CA GLN A 96 -8.30 -0.78 -10.41
C GLN A 96 -7.17 -1.52 -11.11
N PHE A 97 -5.93 -1.35 -10.68
CA PHE A 97 -4.78 -2.06 -11.24
C PHE A 97 -4.16 -3.06 -10.26
N SER A 98 -3.89 -4.26 -10.78
CA SER A 98 -2.93 -5.20 -10.19
C SER A 98 -1.63 -5.12 -10.97
N ILE A 99 -0.53 -4.75 -10.33
CA ILE A 99 0.74 -4.42 -10.98
C ILE A 99 1.92 -4.90 -10.16
N HIS A 100 3.07 -5.14 -10.78
CA HIS A 100 4.32 -5.29 -10.06
C HIS A 100 4.71 -3.97 -9.38
N ARG A 101 4.96 -3.98 -8.05
CA ARG A 101 5.23 -2.76 -7.25
C ARG A 101 6.38 -1.93 -7.81
N GLY A 102 7.44 -2.60 -8.26
CA GLY A 102 8.59 -1.93 -8.86
C GLY A 102 8.26 -1.25 -10.19
N GLU A 103 7.39 -1.85 -11.03
CA GLU A 103 6.93 -1.23 -12.27
C GLU A 103 6.12 0.05 -12.00
N LEU A 104 5.23 0.03 -11.00
CA LEU A 104 4.53 1.23 -10.57
C LEU A 104 5.50 2.32 -10.13
N GLN A 105 6.51 1.96 -9.31
CA GLN A 105 7.54 2.90 -8.85
C GLN A 105 8.35 3.48 -10.01
N LEU A 106 8.73 2.66 -11.00
CA LEU A 106 9.47 3.12 -12.17
C LEU A 106 8.63 4.03 -13.09
N VAL A 107 7.34 3.79 -13.25
CA VAL A 107 6.44 4.70 -13.98
C VAL A 107 6.40 6.08 -13.30
N LEU A 108 6.27 6.10 -11.97
CA LEU A 108 6.28 7.34 -11.20
C LEU A 108 7.64 8.04 -11.30
N LEU A 109 8.75 7.32 -11.15
CA LEU A 109 10.11 7.86 -11.25
C LEU A 109 10.35 8.48 -12.63
N GLN A 110 9.99 7.75 -13.70
CA GLN A 110 10.13 8.24 -15.06
C GLN A 110 9.39 9.57 -15.24
N ALA A 111 8.14 9.65 -14.78
CA ALA A 111 7.34 10.87 -14.85
C ALA A 111 7.96 12.04 -14.04
N VAL A 112 8.55 11.75 -12.85
CA VAL A 112 9.27 12.77 -12.06
C VAL A 112 10.47 13.27 -12.83
N VAL A 113 11.31 12.37 -13.37
CA VAL A 113 12.51 12.75 -14.13
C VAL A 113 12.16 13.54 -15.39
N GLU A 114 11.14 13.14 -16.13
CA GLU A 114 10.69 13.82 -17.35
C GLU A 114 10.16 15.24 -17.09
N ARG A 115 9.44 15.45 -15.99
CA ARG A 115 8.74 16.72 -15.70
C ARG A 115 9.55 17.67 -14.83
N LEU A 116 10.25 17.15 -13.83
CA LEU A 116 11.01 17.94 -12.88
C LEU A 116 12.50 18.02 -13.24
N GLY A 117 13.01 17.05 -14.01
CA GLY A 117 14.43 16.89 -14.32
C GLY A 117 15.09 15.82 -13.45
N LYS A 118 16.13 15.16 -14.00
CA LYS A 118 16.86 14.07 -13.31
C LYS A 118 17.52 14.53 -12.01
N ASP A 119 17.92 15.79 -11.94
CA ASP A 119 18.61 16.37 -10.77
C ASP A 119 17.65 16.61 -9.59
N ARG A 120 16.35 16.43 -9.79
CA ARG A 120 15.35 16.52 -8.74
C ARG A 120 15.09 15.17 -8.02
N VAL A 121 15.81 14.11 -8.42
CA VAL A 121 15.81 12.82 -7.72
C VAL A 121 17.25 12.48 -7.34
N ARG A 122 17.57 12.63 -6.06
CA ARG A 122 18.89 12.39 -5.47
C ARG A 122 18.93 10.98 -4.88
N THR A 123 19.41 10.02 -5.64
CA THR A 123 19.59 8.63 -5.18
C THR A 123 20.88 8.48 -4.36
N GLY A 124 21.01 7.40 -3.58
CA GLY A 124 22.14 7.17 -2.66
C GLY A 124 22.18 8.16 -1.50
N SER A 125 21.06 8.77 -1.14
CA SER A 125 20.96 9.87 -0.20
C SER A 125 19.91 9.56 0.87
N ARG A 126 20.34 9.04 2.03
CA ARG A 126 19.49 8.74 3.18
C ARG A 126 19.44 9.93 4.13
N LEU A 127 18.24 10.31 4.56
CA LEU A 127 18.08 11.33 5.60
C LEU A 127 18.70 10.84 6.91
N LEU A 128 19.67 11.59 7.43
CA LEU A 128 20.29 11.31 8.72
C LEU A 128 19.60 12.07 9.86
N SER A 129 19.40 13.38 9.67
CA SER A 129 18.83 14.28 10.66
C SER A 129 18.30 15.55 10.01
N PHE A 130 17.50 16.30 10.75
CA PHE A 130 17.08 17.63 10.35
C PHE A 130 16.95 18.54 11.57
N THR A 131 17.01 19.84 11.31
CA THR A 131 16.65 20.91 12.25
C THR A 131 15.71 21.89 11.55
N GLN A 132 14.91 22.64 12.29
CA GLN A 132 14.02 23.64 11.74
C GLN A 132 13.96 24.89 12.65
N ASP A 133 13.64 26.01 12.04
CA ASP A 133 13.32 27.26 12.71
C ASP A 133 11.96 27.83 12.20
N ALA A 134 11.70 29.11 12.41
CA ALA A 134 10.47 29.75 11.94
C ALA A 134 10.38 29.84 10.41
N ASP A 135 11.51 29.91 9.71
CA ASP A 135 11.58 30.24 8.28
C ASP A 135 11.91 29.03 7.42
N ASN A 136 12.68 28.07 7.94
CA ASN A 136 13.26 26.98 7.15
C ASN A 136 13.38 25.66 7.91
N VAL A 137 13.58 24.58 7.13
CA VAL A 137 14.11 23.29 7.60
C VAL A 137 15.45 23.02 6.94
N GLN A 138 16.44 22.55 7.71
CA GLN A 138 17.73 22.10 7.21
C GLN A 138 17.84 20.59 7.40
N ALA A 139 18.00 19.85 6.29
CA ALA A 139 18.07 18.39 6.25
C ALA A 139 19.49 17.93 5.87
N ARG A 140 20.03 16.95 6.59
CA ARG A 140 21.35 16.35 6.34
C ARG A 140 21.20 14.96 5.77
N PHE A 141 21.85 14.73 4.62
CA PHE A 141 21.82 13.46 3.93
C PHE A 141 23.18 12.78 3.94
N VAL A 142 23.17 11.45 4.02
CA VAL A 142 24.36 10.58 4.04
C VAL A 142 24.18 9.44 3.03
N ASP A 143 25.31 8.84 2.62
CA ASP A 143 25.31 7.62 1.83
C ASP A 143 25.05 6.36 2.69
N ALA A 144 25.11 5.17 2.08
CA ALA A 144 24.91 3.90 2.76
C ALA A 144 25.99 3.57 3.82
N ASN A 145 27.12 4.29 3.82
CA ASN A 145 28.23 4.13 4.76
C ASN A 145 28.28 5.26 5.79
N ASP A 146 27.19 6.05 5.90
CA ASP A 146 27.10 7.24 6.77
C ASP A 146 28.05 8.39 6.40
N ASN A 147 28.64 8.39 5.21
CA ASN A 147 29.41 9.52 4.74
C ASN A 147 28.50 10.68 4.36
N PRO A 148 28.84 11.92 4.72
CA PRO A 148 28.07 13.10 4.33
C PRO A 148 27.93 13.21 2.80
N VAL A 149 26.69 13.35 2.31
CA VAL A 149 26.38 13.63 0.91
C VAL A 149 26.14 15.12 0.73
N GLU A 150 25.13 15.66 1.40
CA GLU A 150 24.81 17.09 1.37
C GLU A 150 23.99 17.54 2.58
N THR A 151 23.97 18.85 2.79
CA THR A 151 23.03 19.51 3.71
C THR A 151 22.23 20.51 2.91
N VAL A 152 20.90 20.42 2.99
CA VAL A 152 19.99 21.21 2.17
C VAL A 152 19.03 22.00 3.05
N THR A 153 18.81 23.27 2.68
CA THR A 153 17.79 24.13 3.30
C THR A 153 16.59 24.25 2.39
N ALA A 154 15.40 24.12 2.95
CA ALA A 154 14.13 24.22 2.23
C ALA A 154 13.03 24.81 3.12
N ASP A 155 11.88 25.12 2.52
CA ASP A 155 10.73 25.63 3.24
C ASP A 155 10.00 24.51 4.03
N ILE A 156 10.01 23.29 3.50
CA ILE A 156 9.29 22.13 4.05
C ILE A 156 10.12 20.85 3.85
N LEU A 157 10.04 19.93 4.83
CA LEU A 157 10.49 18.55 4.73
C LEU A 157 9.31 17.59 4.88
N ILE A 158 9.16 16.66 3.93
CA ILE A 158 8.19 15.56 3.99
C ILE A 158 8.92 14.24 4.20
N GLY A 159 8.64 13.56 5.32
CA GLY A 159 9.08 12.19 5.58
C GLY A 159 8.19 11.19 4.88
N ALA A 160 8.66 10.63 3.77
CA ALA A 160 8.05 9.53 3.00
C ALA A 160 8.97 8.29 2.99
N ASP A 161 9.75 8.14 4.06
CA ASP A 161 10.87 7.22 4.25
C ASP A 161 10.45 5.87 4.89
N GLY A 162 9.15 5.54 4.80
CA GLY A 162 8.60 4.22 5.09
C GLY A 162 8.43 3.93 6.59
N ILE A 163 8.13 2.66 6.91
CA ILE A 163 7.80 2.21 8.28
C ILE A 163 8.94 2.45 9.30
N HIS A 164 10.19 2.55 8.83
CA HIS A 164 11.37 2.84 9.65
C HIS A 164 11.81 4.31 9.54
N SER A 165 10.86 5.21 9.27
CA SER A 165 11.08 6.63 9.05
C SER A 165 11.99 7.28 10.10
N THR A 166 13.04 7.95 9.61
CA THR A 166 13.92 8.82 10.41
C THR A 166 13.14 10.02 10.93
N VAL A 167 12.24 10.59 10.11
CA VAL A 167 11.41 11.73 10.51
C VAL A 167 10.45 11.34 11.64
N ARG A 168 9.76 10.20 11.50
CA ARG A 168 8.89 9.67 12.55
C ARG A 168 9.65 9.41 13.85
N GLY A 169 10.80 8.75 13.76
CA GLY A 169 11.65 8.45 14.92
C GLY A 169 12.15 9.69 15.64
N ASN A 170 12.38 10.80 14.93
CA ASN A 170 12.78 12.06 15.53
C ASN A 170 11.64 12.67 16.38
N PHE A 171 10.40 12.64 15.92
CA PHE A 171 9.27 13.18 16.66
C PHE A 171 8.70 12.22 17.71
N HIS A 172 8.86 10.91 17.52
CA HIS A 172 8.33 9.86 18.40
C HIS A 172 9.40 8.85 18.80
N PRO A 173 10.48 9.29 19.49
CA PRO A 173 11.65 8.44 19.78
C PRO A 173 11.33 7.26 20.71
N ASN A 174 10.24 7.32 21.45
CA ASN A 174 9.83 6.29 22.41
C ASN A 174 8.71 5.36 21.88
N GLU A 175 8.39 5.41 20.58
CA GLU A 175 7.30 4.61 20.01
C GLU A 175 7.58 3.10 20.05
N GLY A 176 8.83 2.69 20.01
CA GLY A 176 9.23 1.28 19.98
C GLY A 176 9.20 0.69 18.55
N PRO A 177 9.35 -0.64 18.42
CA PRO A 177 9.33 -1.33 17.14
C PRO A 177 7.92 -1.42 16.55
N PRO A 178 7.79 -1.74 15.25
CA PRO A 178 6.52 -2.09 14.65
C PRO A 178 5.81 -3.23 15.39
N LYS A 179 4.47 -3.21 15.38
CA LYS A 179 3.63 -4.20 16.06
C LYS A 179 3.30 -5.36 15.14
N TRP A 180 3.65 -6.55 15.56
CA TRP A 180 3.34 -7.79 14.86
C TRP A 180 2.03 -8.40 15.37
N ASN A 181 1.17 -8.87 14.44
CA ASN A 181 -0.11 -9.49 14.79
C ASN A 181 -0.07 -11.03 14.93
N GLY A 182 1.11 -11.62 14.87
CA GLY A 182 1.29 -13.09 14.92
C GLY A 182 1.24 -13.77 13.55
N VAL A 183 1.12 -13.02 12.45
CA VAL A 183 1.06 -13.57 11.09
C VAL A 183 2.41 -13.38 10.39
N ILE A 184 2.87 -14.44 9.74
CA ILE A 184 3.96 -14.40 8.75
C ILE A 184 3.35 -14.52 7.36
N MET A 185 3.84 -13.70 6.45
CA MET A 185 3.46 -13.68 5.04
C MET A 185 4.60 -14.25 4.19
N TRP A 186 4.34 -15.32 3.45
CA TRP A 186 5.22 -15.75 2.36
C TRP A 186 4.65 -15.29 1.03
N ARG A 187 5.49 -14.70 0.22
CA ARG A 187 5.08 -14.06 -1.02
C ARG A 187 5.99 -14.44 -2.17
N GLY A 188 5.40 -14.65 -3.36
CA GLY A 188 6.14 -14.97 -4.56
C GLY A 188 5.40 -14.54 -5.82
N ILE A 189 6.13 -14.67 -6.94
CA ILE A 189 5.59 -14.53 -8.29
C ILE A 189 5.86 -15.82 -9.03
N THR A 190 4.83 -16.38 -9.64
CA THR A 190 4.90 -17.59 -10.45
C THR A 190 4.57 -17.29 -11.90
N LEU A 191 5.36 -17.83 -12.82
CA LEU A 191 5.06 -17.77 -14.23
C LEU A 191 3.97 -18.81 -14.55
N ALA A 192 2.74 -18.35 -14.67
CA ALA A 192 1.58 -19.18 -14.95
C ALA A 192 0.51 -18.35 -15.69
N LYS A 193 -0.37 -19.06 -16.40
CA LYS A 193 -1.52 -18.42 -17.06
C LYS A 193 -2.49 -17.90 -16.00
N PRO A 194 -3.06 -16.70 -16.21
CA PRO A 194 -4.13 -16.18 -15.37
C PRO A 194 -5.34 -17.12 -15.38
N PHE A 195 -6.06 -17.12 -14.25
CA PHE A 195 -7.25 -17.97 -14.03
C PHE A 195 -8.55 -17.15 -14.18
N LEU A 196 -9.69 -17.84 -14.21
CA LEU A 196 -11.04 -17.26 -14.33
C LEU A 196 -11.13 -16.25 -15.49
N SER A 197 -11.43 -14.98 -15.20
CA SER A 197 -11.53 -13.93 -16.21
C SER A 197 -10.18 -13.49 -16.80
N GLY A 198 -9.06 -13.99 -16.29
CA GLY A 198 -7.72 -13.48 -16.62
C GLY A 198 -7.34 -12.19 -15.88
N ALA A 199 -8.30 -11.59 -15.15
CA ALA A 199 -8.17 -10.35 -14.40
C ALA A 199 -8.82 -10.47 -12.99
N SER A 200 -9.07 -11.70 -12.53
CA SER A 200 -9.66 -11.99 -11.23
C SER A 200 -8.60 -12.05 -10.15
N MET A 201 -8.93 -11.51 -8.98
CA MET A 201 -8.21 -11.70 -7.72
C MET A 201 -8.96 -12.72 -6.87
N VAL A 202 -8.25 -13.54 -6.12
CA VAL A 202 -8.82 -14.52 -5.18
C VAL A 202 -8.16 -14.35 -3.82
N TRP A 203 -8.99 -14.26 -2.78
CA TRP A 203 -8.62 -14.34 -1.37
C TRP A 203 -9.36 -15.53 -0.76
N ALA A 204 -8.64 -16.58 -0.39
CA ALA A 204 -9.19 -17.82 0.13
C ALA A 204 -8.70 -18.10 1.54
N GLY A 205 -9.54 -18.68 2.39
CA GLY A 205 -9.23 -19.09 3.77
C GLY A 205 -9.81 -18.20 4.83
N HIS A 206 -9.02 -17.83 5.83
CA HIS A 206 -9.41 -17.01 6.98
C HIS A 206 -8.18 -16.35 7.62
N SER A 207 -8.35 -15.53 8.66
CA SER A 207 -7.29 -14.72 9.27
C SER A 207 -6.06 -15.51 9.78
N SER A 208 -6.25 -16.78 10.14
CA SER A 208 -5.15 -17.63 10.62
C SER A 208 -4.44 -18.40 9.52
N GLN A 209 -5.06 -18.56 8.36
CA GLN A 209 -4.50 -19.22 7.18
C GLN A 209 -5.19 -18.68 5.93
N LYS A 210 -4.51 -17.87 5.15
CA LYS A 210 -5.07 -17.21 3.97
C LYS A 210 -4.13 -17.35 2.78
N PHE A 211 -4.71 -17.55 1.61
CA PHE A 211 -4.03 -17.50 0.33
C PHE A 211 -4.64 -16.41 -0.54
N VAL A 212 -3.78 -15.55 -1.06
CA VAL A 212 -4.16 -14.47 -1.99
C VAL A 212 -3.45 -14.71 -3.30
N CYS A 213 -4.17 -14.60 -4.42
CA CYS A 213 -3.56 -14.75 -5.75
C CYS A 213 -4.23 -13.83 -6.76
N TYR A 214 -3.41 -13.16 -7.59
CA TYR A 214 -3.89 -12.31 -8.67
C TYR A 214 -2.86 -12.11 -9.76
N PRO A 215 -3.27 -11.93 -11.04
CA PRO A 215 -2.36 -11.64 -12.14
C PRO A 215 -1.82 -10.22 -12.03
N ILE A 216 -0.53 -10.05 -12.34
CA ILE A 216 0.17 -8.75 -12.43
C ILE A 216 0.80 -8.52 -13.81
N GLY A 217 0.55 -9.44 -14.72
CA GLY A 217 0.98 -9.45 -16.10
C GLY A 217 0.38 -10.64 -16.84
N PRO A 218 0.56 -10.75 -18.16
CA PRO A 218 -0.12 -11.74 -18.99
C PRO A 218 0.19 -13.19 -18.63
N ASN A 219 1.33 -13.46 -18.00
CA ASN A 219 1.74 -14.80 -17.56
C ASN A 219 2.42 -14.74 -16.19
N GLN A 220 2.03 -13.80 -15.34
CA GLN A 220 2.60 -13.63 -14.00
C GLN A 220 1.50 -13.59 -12.96
N LEU A 221 1.54 -14.52 -12.02
CA LEU A 221 0.67 -14.56 -10.86
C LEU A 221 1.46 -14.17 -9.61
N ASN A 222 1.06 -13.09 -8.96
CA ASN A 222 1.49 -12.78 -7.61
C ASN A 222 0.67 -13.57 -6.61
N TRP A 223 1.31 -14.14 -5.60
CA TRP A 223 0.62 -14.83 -4.53
C TRP A 223 1.18 -14.48 -3.15
N ILE A 224 0.36 -14.65 -2.12
CA ILE A 224 0.66 -14.43 -0.71
C ILE A 224 0.06 -15.59 0.08
N CYS A 225 0.86 -16.19 0.96
CA CYS A 225 0.43 -17.15 1.96
C CYS A 225 0.58 -16.52 3.34
N ASP A 226 -0.53 -16.32 4.03
CA ASP A 226 -0.55 -15.79 5.39
C ASP A 226 -0.78 -16.94 6.36
N LEU A 227 0.11 -17.12 7.34
CA LEU A 227 -0.10 -18.07 8.43
C LEU A 227 0.08 -17.37 9.78
N LYS A 228 -0.88 -17.57 10.66
CA LYS A 228 -0.75 -17.21 12.07
C LYS A 228 0.17 -18.21 12.75
N VAL A 229 1.26 -17.71 13.32
CA VAL A 229 2.24 -18.49 14.07
C VAL A 229 2.21 -18.04 15.54
N ASN A 230 2.27 -19.00 16.46
CA ASN A 230 2.19 -18.70 17.88
C ASN A 230 3.56 -18.58 18.55
N ASP A 231 4.64 -18.67 17.78
CA ASP A 231 6.01 -18.65 18.27
C ASP A 231 6.65 -17.26 18.02
N PRO A 232 6.83 -16.43 19.09
CA PRO A 232 7.48 -15.13 18.95
C PRO A 232 8.94 -15.20 18.45
N THR A 233 9.59 -16.35 18.53
CA THR A 233 10.96 -16.54 18.02
C THR A 233 11.00 -16.52 16.49
N MET A 234 9.87 -16.73 15.83
CA MET A 234 9.70 -16.58 14.39
C MET A 234 9.73 -15.10 13.95
N LEU A 235 9.47 -14.16 14.88
CA LEU A 235 9.59 -12.75 14.58
C LEU A 235 11.06 -12.38 14.40
N LYS A 236 11.46 -12.17 13.18
CA LYS A 236 12.77 -11.64 12.83
C LYS A 236 12.57 -10.22 12.31
N ARG A 237 13.63 -9.40 12.40
CA ARG A 237 13.59 -8.02 11.93
C ARG A 237 13.06 -7.99 10.48
N GLU A 238 12.21 -7.02 10.17
CA GLU A 238 11.65 -6.84 8.84
C GLU A 238 12.79 -6.58 7.83
N ASP A 239 13.05 -7.60 7.01
CA ASP A 239 13.95 -7.55 5.87
C ASP A 239 13.14 -7.87 4.62
N TRP A 240 12.95 -6.88 3.76
CA TRP A 240 12.16 -7.01 2.53
C TRP A 240 12.78 -7.94 1.47
N ASN A 241 13.99 -8.42 1.70
CA ASN A 241 14.69 -9.38 0.83
C ASN A 241 14.88 -10.74 1.49
N ARG A 242 14.28 -10.99 2.65
CA ARG A 242 14.46 -12.23 3.38
C ARG A 242 13.89 -13.40 2.59
N PRO A 243 14.71 -14.44 2.27
CA PRO A 243 14.24 -15.66 1.61
C PRO A 243 13.27 -16.44 2.51
N GLY A 244 12.13 -16.87 1.94
CA GLY A 244 11.23 -17.82 2.57
C GLY A 244 11.58 -19.25 2.22
N ASN A 245 11.34 -20.20 3.13
CA ASN A 245 11.53 -21.62 2.92
C ASN A 245 10.17 -22.31 2.75
N LEU A 246 9.99 -23.07 1.67
CA LEU A 246 8.75 -23.81 1.37
C LEU A 246 8.33 -24.75 2.51
N ALA A 247 9.30 -25.39 3.19
CA ALA A 247 9.03 -26.33 4.27
C ALA A 247 8.30 -25.69 5.46
N ASP A 248 8.42 -24.36 5.65
CA ASP A 248 7.85 -23.65 6.79
C ASP A 248 6.35 -23.41 6.65
N PHE A 249 5.81 -23.39 5.41
CA PHE A 249 4.41 -23.03 5.18
C PHE A 249 3.66 -23.90 4.17
N LEU A 250 4.33 -24.43 3.12
CA LEU A 250 3.68 -25.18 2.05
C LEU A 250 2.84 -26.37 2.54
N PRO A 251 3.25 -27.16 3.56
CA PRO A 251 2.43 -28.27 4.06
C PRO A 251 1.03 -27.85 4.53
N ARG A 252 0.86 -26.59 4.92
CA ARG A 252 -0.44 -26.05 5.34
C ARG A 252 -1.38 -25.78 4.17
N TYR A 253 -0.88 -25.72 2.93
CA TYR A 253 -1.64 -25.44 1.72
C TYR A 253 -1.68 -26.64 0.77
N GLU A 254 -1.15 -27.81 1.16
CA GLU A 254 -0.97 -28.96 0.26
C GLU A 254 -2.29 -29.47 -0.32
N ASP A 255 -3.38 -29.36 0.41
CA ASP A 255 -4.71 -29.81 -0.01
C ASP A 255 -5.57 -28.73 -0.67
N TRP A 256 -5.03 -27.50 -0.83
CA TRP A 256 -5.79 -26.38 -1.39
C TRP A 256 -5.82 -26.46 -2.92
N ARG A 257 -6.84 -27.15 -3.44
CA ARG A 257 -7.09 -27.30 -4.87
C ARG A 257 -8.48 -26.81 -5.21
N PHE A 258 -8.52 -25.68 -5.89
CA PHE A 258 -9.76 -25.12 -6.39
C PHE A 258 -9.98 -25.55 -7.86
N PRO A 259 -11.20 -25.56 -8.39
CA PRO A 259 -11.47 -26.01 -9.77
C PRO A 259 -10.65 -25.24 -10.82
N PHE A 260 -10.22 -24.01 -10.53
CA PHE A 260 -9.50 -23.13 -11.44
C PHE A 260 -8.06 -22.83 -11.00
N LEU A 261 -7.61 -23.32 -9.81
CA LEU A 261 -6.31 -22.96 -9.25
C LEU A 261 -5.76 -24.08 -8.35
N ASN A 262 -4.60 -24.61 -8.69
CA ASN A 262 -3.86 -25.54 -7.86
C ASN A 262 -2.85 -24.75 -7.01
N VAL A 263 -3.22 -24.43 -5.75
CA VAL A 263 -2.44 -23.57 -4.88
C VAL A 263 -1.01 -24.10 -4.65
N PRO A 264 -0.77 -25.35 -4.25
CA PRO A 264 0.59 -25.86 -4.05
C PRO A 264 1.45 -25.84 -5.31
N GLU A 265 0.86 -26.03 -6.49
CA GLU A 265 1.59 -25.92 -7.76
C GLU A 265 2.03 -24.48 -8.03
N ILE A 266 1.16 -23.51 -7.82
CA ILE A 266 1.49 -22.08 -7.95
C ILE A 266 2.60 -21.70 -6.99
N ILE A 267 2.54 -22.12 -5.73
CA ILE A 267 3.57 -21.84 -4.73
C ILE A 267 4.93 -22.42 -5.15
N ARG A 268 4.96 -23.70 -5.57
CA ARG A 268 6.22 -24.37 -6.01
C ARG A 268 6.81 -23.77 -7.27
N GLY A 269 6.00 -23.18 -8.12
CA GLY A 269 6.42 -22.55 -9.37
C GLY A 269 7.10 -21.19 -9.22
N ALA A 270 7.19 -20.65 -8.02
CA ALA A 270 7.84 -19.35 -7.80
C ALA A 270 9.37 -19.45 -7.94
N SER A 271 9.95 -18.50 -8.65
CA SER A 271 11.41 -18.38 -8.80
C SER A 271 12.12 -17.91 -7.54
N ALA A 272 11.42 -17.14 -6.70
CA ALA A 272 11.88 -16.66 -5.41
C ALA A 272 10.68 -16.49 -4.47
N ILE A 273 10.90 -16.79 -3.20
CA ILE A 273 9.93 -16.62 -2.14
C ILE A 273 10.53 -15.72 -1.08
N HIS A 274 9.75 -14.74 -0.65
CA HIS A 274 10.13 -13.80 0.39
C HIS A 274 9.24 -13.99 1.60
N GLU A 275 9.81 -13.82 2.79
CA GLU A 275 9.13 -13.95 4.07
C GLU A 275 9.08 -12.60 4.80
N PHE A 276 7.89 -12.22 5.27
CA PHE A 276 7.68 -10.98 6.00
C PHE A 276 6.78 -11.18 7.20
N PRO A 277 7.09 -10.61 8.37
CA PRO A 277 6.11 -10.48 9.43
C PRO A 277 5.05 -9.45 9.02
N MET A 278 3.78 -9.70 9.34
CA MET A 278 2.71 -8.74 9.14
C MET A 278 2.73 -7.73 10.29
N VAL A 279 3.28 -6.55 10.02
CA VAL A 279 3.48 -5.50 11.01
C VAL A 279 2.78 -4.20 10.64
N ASP A 280 2.42 -3.42 11.66
CA ASP A 280 1.94 -2.05 11.56
C ASP A 280 2.56 -1.17 12.67
N ARG A 281 2.11 0.07 12.79
CA ARG A 281 2.38 0.96 13.92
C ARG A 281 1.11 1.59 14.43
N ASP A 282 1.12 2.07 15.67
CA ASP A 282 -0.01 2.82 16.21
C ASP A 282 -0.24 4.10 15.41
N PRO A 283 -1.52 4.50 15.26
CA PRO A 283 -1.83 5.83 14.78
C PRO A 283 -1.14 6.89 15.64
N LEU A 284 -0.48 7.84 15.00
CA LEU A 284 0.19 8.92 15.67
C LEU A 284 -0.83 9.99 16.15
N PRO A 285 -0.53 10.72 17.22
CA PRO A 285 -1.35 11.86 17.65
C PRO A 285 -1.21 13.06 16.71
N ALA A 286 -0.09 13.17 15.98
CA ALA A 286 0.19 14.23 15.02
C ALA A 286 1.22 13.77 13.99
N TRP A 287 1.12 14.29 12.76
CA TRP A 287 2.09 14.06 11.69
C TRP A 287 2.97 15.28 11.41
N SER A 288 2.44 16.47 11.71
CA SER A 288 3.04 17.74 11.32
C SER A 288 3.56 18.50 12.54
N HIS A 289 4.84 18.84 12.49
CA HIS A 289 5.55 19.56 13.53
C HIS A 289 6.30 20.72 12.87
N GLY A 290 5.74 21.94 12.94
CA GLY A 290 6.29 23.10 12.25
C GLY A 290 6.31 22.89 10.74
N ARG A 291 7.50 22.92 10.15
CA ARG A 291 7.78 22.79 8.70
C ARG A 291 8.00 21.36 8.23
N VAL A 292 7.78 20.39 9.09
CA VAL A 292 8.01 18.97 8.79
C VAL A 292 6.73 18.17 8.96
N SER A 293 6.43 17.27 8.01
CA SER A 293 5.28 16.36 8.09
C SER A 293 5.63 14.97 7.56
N LEU A 294 4.77 13.98 7.87
CA LEU A 294 4.88 12.60 7.44
C LEU A 294 3.90 12.29 6.31
N LEU A 295 4.24 11.28 5.48
CA LEU A 295 3.41 10.80 4.37
C LEU A 295 3.56 9.29 4.19
N GLY A 296 2.45 8.61 3.86
CA GLY A 296 2.44 7.17 3.57
C GLY A 296 2.86 6.31 4.75
N ASP A 297 3.67 5.26 4.51
CA ASP A 297 4.08 4.32 5.56
C ASP A 297 4.94 4.96 6.67
N ALA A 298 5.49 6.15 6.46
CA ALA A 298 6.12 6.93 7.53
C ALA A 298 5.07 7.46 8.52
N ALA A 299 3.87 7.79 8.04
CA ALA A 299 2.77 8.32 8.85
C ALA A 299 1.85 7.21 9.39
N HIS A 300 1.48 6.25 8.53
CA HIS A 300 0.42 5.28 8.80
C HIS A 300 0.70 3.89 8.21
N PRO A 301 1.80 3.22 8.59
CA PRO A 301 2.03 1.85 8.15
C PRO A 301 0.90 0.96 8.67
N MET A 302 0.35 0.11 7.81
CA MET A 302 -0.83 -0.70 8.10
C MET A 302 -0.69 -2.12 7.58
N TYR A 303 -1.42 -3.06 8.19
CA TYR A 303 -1.52 -4.41 7.64
C TYR A 303 -2.09 -4.37 6.21
N PRO A 304 -1.64 -5.26 5.30
CA PRO A 304 -2.04 -5.22 3.88
C PRO A 304 -3.49 -5.70 3.64
N ILE A 305 -4.33 -5.72 4.67
CA ILE A 305 -5.76 -6.04 4.59
C ILE A 305 -6.47 -4.98 3.75
N GLY A 306 -7.28 -5.43 2.79
CA GLY A 306 -7.99 -4.56 1.86
C GLY A 306 -7.11 -3.81 0.85
N SER A 307 -5.79 -4.10 0.77
CA SER A 307 -4.84 -3.49 -0.19
C SER A 307 -4.81 -1.96 -0.16
N ASN A 308 -4.77 -1.35 1.04
CA ASN A 308 -4.92 0.11 1.21
C ASN A 308 -3.61 0.91 1.16
N GLY A 309 -2.49 0.38 1.63
CA GLY A 309 -1.28 1.16 1.94
C GLY A 309 -0.83 2.11 0.82
N ALA A 310 -0.62 1.59 -0.40
CA ALA A 310 -0.20 2.41 -1.53
C ALA A 310 -1.28 3.43 -1.94
N SER A 311 -2.56 3.03 -1.93
CA SER A 311 -3.66 3.93 -2.28
C SER A 311 -3.80 5.08 -1.30
N GLN A 312 -3.62 4.83 0.00
CA GLN A 312 -3.64 5.89 1.02
C GLN A 312 -2.45 6.84 0.87
N SER A 313 -1.25 6.33 0.53
CA SER A 313 -0.09 7.18 0.25
C SER A 313 -0.29 8.10 -0.97
N ILE A 314 -1.02 7.63 -1.99
CA ILE A 314 -1.39 8.42 -3.17
C ILE A 314 -2.41 9.51 -2.81
N PHE A 315 -3.40 9.20 -1.96
CA PHE A 315 -4.34 10.21 -1.44
C PHE A 315 -3.66 11.25 -0.54
N ASP A 316 -2.65 10.84 0.23
CA ASP A 316 -1.84 11.78 1.01
C ASP A 316 -1.13 12.78 0.09
N ALA A 317 -0.52 12.29 -0.99
CA ALA A 317 0.19 13.11 -1.95
C ALA A 317 -0.71 14.17 -2.61
N GLU A 318 -1.92 13.79 -3.00
CA GLU A 318 -2.93 14.71 -3.53
C GLU A 318 -3.34 15.75 -2.49
N SER A 319 -3.72 15.29 -1.28
CA SER A 319 -4.16 16.17 -0.20
C SER A 319 -3.08 17.15 0.24
N LEU A 320 -1.83 16.70 0.35
CA LEU A 320 -0.69 17.55 0.67
C LEU A 320 -0.51 18.68 -0.36
N ALA A 321 -0.57 18.35 -1.65
CA ALA A 321 -0.40 19.34 -2.71
C ALA A 321 -1.57 20.34 -2.78
N GLU A 322 -2.80 19.89 -2.57
CA GLU A 322 -3.98 20.75 -2.50
C GLU A 322 -3.85 21.79 -1.37
N GLU A 323 -3.42 21.37 -0.18
CA GLU A 323 -3.29 22.27 0.97
C GLU A 323 -2.13 23.24 0.82
N LEU A 324 -0.98 22.78 0.32
CA LEU A 324 0.21 23.61 0.13
C LEU A 324 0.07 24.67 -0.98
N LYS A 325 -0.86 24.48 -1.91
CA LYS A 325 -1.17 25.46 -2.95
C LYS A 325 -1.82 26.74 -2.41
N GLN A 326 -2.50 26.67 -1.27
CA GLN A 326 -3.46 27.72 -0.85
C GLN A 326 -2.96 28.68 0.23
N SER A 327 -1.85 28.41 0.96
CA SER A 327 -1.57 29.19 2.17
C SER A 327 -0.17 29.04 2.76
N ASP A 328 0.00 29.66 3.93
CA ASP A 328 1.16 29.47 4.80
C ASP A 328 1.52 27.99 4.96
N PRO A 329 2.79 27.61 4.74
CA PRO A 329 3.25 26.24 4.74
C PRO A 329 2.91 25.47 6.01
N VAL A 330 3.10 26.07 7.19
CA VAL A 330 2.85 25.40 8.48
C VAL A 330 1.36 25.14 8.69
N ALA A 331 0.53 26.11 8.36
CA ALA A 331 -0.92 25.96 8.43
C ALA A 331 -1.43 24.93 7.41
N ALA A 332 -0.85 24.88 6.21
CA ALA A 332 -1.18 23.88 5.18
C ALA A 332 -0.86 22.44 5.64
N LEU A 333 0.32 22.21 6.23
CA LEU A 333 0.67 20.90 6.78
C LEU A 333 -0.30 20.47 7.89
N LYS A 334 -0.76 21.38 8.72
CA LYS A 334 -1.76 21.08 9.76
C LYS A 334 -3.12 20.69 9.16
N ARG A 335 -3.60 21.38 8.09
CA ARG A 335 -4.84 20.98 7.41
C ARG A 335 -4.71 19.65 6.69
N TYR A 336 -3.57 19.38 6.04
CA TYR A 336 -3.27 18.07 5.48
C TYR A 336 -3.39 16.96 6.54
N GLU A 337 -2.75 17.13 7.70
CA GLU A 337 -2.86 16.21 8.82
C GLU A 337 -4.31 16.02 9.27
N GLN A 338 -5.04 17.10 9.51
CA GLN A 338 -6.45 17.08 9.94
C GLN A 338 -7.35 16.32 8.96
N ARG A 339 -7.05 16.41 7.68
CA ARG A 339 -7.81 15.72 6.62
C ARG A 339 -7.48 14.23 6.55
N ARG A 340 -6.21 13.86 6.72
CA ARG A 340 -5.74 12.51 6.43
C ARG A 340 -5.59 11.59 7.65
N LEU A 341 -5.05 12.09 8.74
CA LEU A 341 -4.77 11.32 9.95
C LEU A 341 -6.01 10.56 10.49
N PRO A 342 -7.18 11.20 10.66
CA PRO A 342 -8.33 10.49 11.24
C PRO A 342 -8.84 9.34 10.36
N SER A 343 -8.75 9.47 9.03
CA SER A 343 -9.19 8.43 8.11
C SER A 343 -8.24 7.23 8.10
N THR A 344 -6.94 7.47 8.04
CA THR A 344 -5.93 6.40 8.04
C THR A 344 -5.83 5.71 9.40
N ALA A 345 -6.00 6.43 10.52
CA ALA A 345 -6.08 5.83 11.86
C ALA A 345 -7.23 4.81 11.95
N ARG A 346 -8.43 5.17 11.46
CA ARG A 346 -9.57 4.24 11.42
C ARG A 346 -9.33 3.02 10.54
N ILE A 347 -8.60 3.16 9.43
CA ILE A 347 -8.22 2.01 8.58
C ILE A 347 -7.28 1.08 9.36
N ILE A 348 -6.26 1.60 10.05
CA ILE A 348 -5.34 0.80 10.88
C ILE A 348 -6.13 0.03 11.94
N GLU A 349 -7.00 0.71 12.68
CA GLU A 349 -7.83 0.07 13.71
C GLU A 349 -8.79 -0.98 13.14
N SER A 350 -9.37 -0.74 11.97
CA SER A 350 -10.22 -1.70 11.27
C SER A 350 -9.42 -2.92 10.84
N ASN A 351 -8.25 -2.73 10.23
CA ASN A 351 -7.38 -3.81 9.77
C ASN A 351 -6.88 -4.69 10.94
N ARG A 352 -6.64 -4.11 12.11
CA ARG A 352 -6.34 -4.88 13.33
C ARG A 352 -7.49 -5.79 13.78
N ARG A 353 -8.71 -5.47 13.37
CA ARG A 353 -9.93 -6.28 13.57
C ARG A 353 -10.34 -7.05 12.31
N GLN A 354 -9.37 -7.39 11.46
CA GLN A 354 -9.51 -8.09 10.18
C GLN A 354 -10.16 -7.28 9.05
N GLY A 355 -10.60 -6.04 9.28
CA GLY A 355 -11.20 -5.23 8.22
C GLY A 355 -12.31 -5.97 7.48
N ILE A 356 -12.22 -5.98 6.14
CA ILE A 356 -13.18 -6.70 5.28
C ILE A 356 -13.03 -8.24 5.35
N ASP A 357 -11.87 -8.76 5.75
CA ASP A 357 -11.59 -10.20 5.82
C ASP A 357 -12.41 -10.88 6.95
N VAL A 358 -13.03 -10.12 7.85
CA VAL A 358 -13.89 -10.64 8.91
C VAL A 358 -15.00 -11.56 8.40
N MET A 359 -15.50 -11.34 7.16
CA MET A 359 -16.50 -12.23 6.56
C MET A 359 -15.96 -13.65 6.37
N MET A 360 -14.67 -13.80 6.08
CA MET A 360 -14.04 -15.11 5.91
C MET A 360 -13.91 -15.82 7.27
N ASP A 361 -13.59 -15.08 8.34
CA ASP A 361 -13.54 -15.63 9.70
C ASP A 361 -14.93 -16.09 10.18
N ILE A 362 -15.97 -15.32 9.89
CA ILE A 362 -17.35 -15.69 10.21
C ILE A 362 -17.73 -17.01 9.53
N VAL A 363 -17.42 -17.15 8.24
CA VAL A 363 -17.72 -18.38 7.49
C VAL A 363 -16.91 -19.57 8.04
N GLU A 364 -15.63 -19.38 8.33
CA GLU A 364 -14.79 -20.44 8.93
C GLU A 364 -15.31 -20.89 10.29
N GLN A 365 -15.77 -19.98 11.13
CA GLN A 365 -16.34 -20.30 12.45
C GLN A 365 -17.69 -21.03 12.36
N ARG A 366 -18.57 -20.62 11.43
CA ARG A 366 -19.92 -21.17 11.30
C ARG A 366 -20.00 -22.44 10.45
N ALA A 367 -19.07 -22.59 9.49
CA ALA A 367 -19.04 -23.70 8.55
C ALA A 367 -17.61 -24.13 8.19
N PRO A 368 -16.81 -24.66 9.16
CA PRO A 368 -15.40 -25.03 8.93
C PRO A 368 -15.23 -26.14 7.90
N ASP A 369 -16.23 -26.99 7.69
CA ASP A 369 -16.21 -28.08 6.72
C ASP A 369 -16.85 -27.70 5.36
N GLY A 370 -17.15 -26.41 5.17
CA GLY A 370 -17.81 -25.89 3.99
C GLY A 370 -19.33 -25.79 4.14
N PHE A 371 -20.00 -25.26 3.11
CA PHE A 371 -21.43 -24.99 3.15
C PHE A 371 -22.12 -25.41 1.84
N THR A 372 -23.43 -25.69 1.93
CA THR A 372 -24.31 -25.92 0.77
C THR A 372 -25.20 -24.72 0.48
N ASP A 373 -25.39 -23.85 1.47
CA ASP A 373 -26.26 -22.68 1.42
C ASP A 373 -25.59 -21.56 2.24
N LEU A 374 -25.00 -20.60 1.56
CA LEU A 374 -24.27 -19.50 2.19
C LEU A 374 -25.21 -18.60 3.01
N GLU A 375 -26.47 -18.39 2.57
CA GLU A 375 -27.42 -17.51 3.24
C GLU A 375 -27.69 -17.96 4.70
N LYS A 376 -27.61 -19.28 4.97
CA LYS A 376 -27.72 -19.81 6.32
C LYS A 376 -26.49 -19.60 7.19
N ILE A 377 -25.33 -19.43 6.57
CA ILE A 377 -24.04 -19.25 7.25
C ILE A 377 -23.73 -17.76 7.44
N LEU A 378 -23.89 -16.97 6.39
CA LEU A 378 -23.67 -15.52 6.38
C LEU A 378 -24.79 -14.88 5.57
N PRO A 379 -25.89 -14.44 6.25
CA PRO A 379 -27.00 -13.78 5.58
C PRO A 379 -26.57 -12.57 4.77
N GLN A 380 -27.19 -12.35 3.60
CA GLN A 380 -26.86 -11.25 2.70
C GLN A 380 -26.84 -9.89 3.39
N ALA A 381 -27.78 -9.63 4.29
CA ALA A 381 -27.85 -8.37 5.05
C ALA A 381 -26.63 -8.15 5.96
N GLU A 382 -26.10 -9.23 6.58
CA GLU A 382 -24.89 -9.18 7.41
C GLU A 382 -23.66 -8.90 6.52
N LEU A 383 -23.55 -9.60 5.39
CA LEU A 383 -22.50 -9.39 4.41
C LEU A 383 -22.48 -7.95 3.86
N ASP A 384 -23.64 -7.45 3.44
CA ASP A 384 -23.79 -6.10 2.89
C ASP A 384 -23.37 -5.03 3.91
N SER A 385 -23.67 -5.21 5.19
CA SER A 385 -23.25 -4.29 6.27
C SER A 385 -21.72 -4.27 6.40
N ILE A 386 -21.08 -5.43 6.47
CA ILE A 386 -19.61 -5.55 6.57
C ILE A 386 -18.94 -4.85 5.38
N VAL A 387 -19.42 -5.12 4.18
CA VAL A 387 -18.87 -4.57 2.93
C VAL A 387 -19.03 -3.06 2.87
N ALA A 388 -20.24 -2.55 3.13
CA ALA A 388 -20.55 -1.13 3.04
C ALA A 388 -19.73 -0.32 4.05
N ASP A 389 -19.61 -0.79 5.28
CA ASP A 389 -18.85 -0.13 6.34
C ASP A 389 -17.35 -0.02 5.99
N TYR A 390 -16.77 -1.13 5.51
CA TYR A 390 -15.36 -1.12 5.13
C TYR A 390 -15.07 -0.28 3.88
N LYS A 391 -15.89 -0.40 2.82
CA LYS A 391 -15.72 0.39 1.59
C LYS A 391 -15.79 1.89 1.86
N ARG A 392 -16.72 2.33 2.70
CA ARG A 392 -16.84 3.74 3.10
C ARG A 392 -15.62 4.20 3.88
N LEU A 393 -15.15 3.39 4.82
CA LEU A 393 -13.95 3.67 5.62
C LEU A 393 -12.70 3.84 4.75
N ALA A 394 -12.50 2.94 3.77
CA ALA A 394 -11.33 2.90 2.93
C ALA A 394 -11.40 3.81 1.67
N LEU A 395 -12.45 4.60 1.51
CA LEU A 395 -12.74 5.41 0.32
C LEU A 395 -12.77 4.55 -0.96
N GLN A 396 -13.44 3.42 -0.88
CA GLN A 396 -13.62 2.48 -2.01
C GLN A 396 -15.08 2.44 -2.49
N ASP A 397 -15.99 3.09 -1.82
CA ASP A 397 -17.39 3.17 -2.23
C ASP A 397 -17.60 4.17 -3.38
N LYS A 398 -18.54 3.85 -4.27
CA LYS A 398 -18.82 4.60 -5.48
C LYS A 398 -19.23 6.05 -5.19
N GLU A 399 -20.05 6.27 -4.17
CA GLU A 399 -20.58 7.59 -3.83
C GLU A 399 -19.46 8.53 -3.38
N SER A 400 -18.60 8.09 -2.45
CA SER A 400 -17.43 8.85 -1.99
C SER A 400 -16.48 9.18 -3.14
N LEU A 401 -16.20 8.20 -4.02
CA LEU A 401 -15.30 8.41 -5.16
C LEU A 401 -15.86 9.39 -6.20
N LEU A 402 -17.15 9.32 -6.51
CA LEU A 402 -17.79 10.24 -7.45
C LEU A 402 -17.91 11.66 -6.86
N ARG A 403 -18.14 11.81 -5.56
CA ARG A 403 -18.09 13.11 -4.88
C ARG A 403 -16.70 13.75 -4.98
N LEU A 404 -15.63 12.97 -4.72
CA LEU A 404 -14.26 13.45 -4.89
C LEU A 404 -13.95 13.89 -6.32
N ALA A 405 -14.53 13.21 -7.31
CA ALA A 405 -14.38 13.56 -8.72
C ALA A 405 -15.12 14.84 -9.13
N ALA A 406 -16.27 15.11 -8.52
CA ALA A 406 -17.10 16.27 -8.80
C ALA A 406 -16.58 17.55 -8.15
N MET A 407 -15.65 17.46 -7.20
CA MET A 407 -14.99 18.63 -6.61
C MET A 407 -14.09 19.26 -7.69
N PRO A 408 -14.24 20.56 -7.98
CA PRO A 408 -13.37 21.23 -8.94
C PRO A 408 -11.91 21.05 -8.48
N ALA A 409 -11.03 20.76 -9.42
CA ALA A 409 -9.59 20.78 -9.16
C ALA A 409 -9.20 22.21 -8.76
N SER A 410 -9.09 22.45 -7.46
CA SER A 410 -8.78 23.75 -6.85
C SER A 410 -7.35 24.21 -7.17
#